data_aa5441cd33610a865fa74222c4ca2b24
#
_entry.id   aa5441cd33610a865fa74222c4ca2b24
#
_cell.length_a   1.000
_cell.length_b   1.000
_cell.length_c   1.000
_cell.angle_alpha   90.00
_cell.angle_beta   90.00
_cell.angle_gamma   90.00
#
_symmetry.space_group_name_H-M   'P 1'
#
loop_
_entity.id
_entity.type
_entity.pdbx_description
1 polymer ?
#
loop_
_entity_poly.entity_id
_entity_poly.type
_entity_poly.pdbx_seq_one_letter_code
_entity_poly.pdbx_strand_id
1 'polypeptide(L)' 'MSRIEQLIGEIEEYIDSCKFQPLSNTKILVNKEELEELLVELRLRIPDEIKKYQKIISNQDALLNEA' A
#
# COMPACT_ATOMS: atom_id res chain seq x y z
N MET A 1 -8.25 -11.07 -7.82
CA MET A 1 -7.70 -9.93 -7.07
C MET A 1 -6.19 -9.93 -7.15
N SER A 2 -5.59 -8.75 -7.27
CA SER A 2 -4.15 -8.65 -7.25
C SER A 2 -3.62 -8.84 -5.82
N ARG A 3 -2.36 -9.20 -5.72
CA ARG A 3 -1.71 -9.30 -4.41
C ARG A 3 -1.65 -7.97 -3.68
N ILE A 4 -1.51 -6.89 -4.44
CA ILE A 4 -1.48 -5.55 -3.87
C ILE A 4 -2.82 -5.22 -3.24
N GLU A 5 -3.92 -5.52 -3.92
CA GLU A 5 -5.25 -5.28 -3.36
C GLU A 5 -5.48 -6.11 -2.10
N GLN A 6 -5.01 -7.35 -2.10
CA GLN A 6 -5.12 -8.21 -0.94
C GLN A 6 -4.33 -7.64 0.25
N LEU A 7 -3.12 -7.15 0.00
CA LEU A 7 -2.30 -6.56 1.05
C LEU A 7 -2.90 -5.27 1.59
N ILE A 8 -3.45 -4.45 0.71
CA ILE A 8 -4.16 -3.24 1.13
C ILE A 8 -5.34 -3.61 2.02
N GLY A 9 -6.09 -4.64 1.64
CA GLY A 9 -7.19 -5.14 2.47
C GLY A 9 -6.73 -5.62 3.84
N GLU A 10 -5.59 -6.29 3.91
CA GLU A 10 -5.02 -6.72 5.17
C GLU A 10 -4.63 -5.53 6.05
N ILE A 11 -4.08 -4.49 5.44
CA ILE A 11 -3.73 -3.27 6.16
C ILE A 11 -4.99 -2.60 6.69
N GLU A 12 -6.03 -2.52 5.88
CA GLU A 12 -7.30 -1.94 6.31
C GLU A 12 -7.91 -2.73 7.46
N GLU A 13 -7.89 -4.05 7.39
CA GLU A 13 -8.38 -4.89 8.47
C GLU A 13 -7.57 -4.69 9.76
N TYR A 14 -6.27 -4.56 9.62
CA TYR A 14 -5.41 -4.30 10.76
C TYR A 14 -5.78 -2.97 11.41
N ILE A 15 -5.95 -1.93 10.62
CA ILE A 15 -6.34 -0.62 11.14
C ILE A 15 -7.68 -0.69 11.85
N ASP A 16 -8.66 -1.39 11.27
CA ASP A 16 -9.97 -1.55 11.86
C ASP A 16 -9.93 -2.31 13.18
N SER A 17 -8.95 -3.19 13.36
CA SER A 17 -8.81 -3.95 14.59
C SER A 17 -8.09 -3.19 15.70
N CYS A 18 -7.47 -2.06 15.38
CA CYS A 18 -6.75 -1.28 16.37
C CYS A 18 -7.68 -0.55 17.32
N LYS A 19 -7.25 -0.43 18.57
CA LYS A 19 -8.01 0.29 19.57
C LYS A 19 -7.78 1.78 19.46
N PHE A 20 -8.79 2.55 19.81
CA PHE A 20 -8.63 4.00 19.85
C PHE A 20 -7.70 4.41 20.97
N GLN A 21 -7.00 5.53 20.76
CA GLN A 21 -6.22 6.17 21.80
C GLN A 21 -7.20 6.64 22.90
N PRO A 22 -6.80 6.54 24.18
CA PRO A 22 -7.66 7.03 25.25
C PRO A 22 -8.09 8.48 25.03
N LEU A 23 -9.36 8.74 25.27
CA LEU A 23 -9.97 10.07 25.12
C LEU A 23 -10.01 10.58 23.68
N SER A 24 -9.85 9.69 22.70
CA SER A 24 -9.95 10.05 21.29
C SER A 24 -10.86 9.08 20.57
N ASN A 25 -11.62 9.58 19.60
CA ASN A 25 -12.43 8.75 18.72
C ASN A 25 -11.96 8.83 17.26
N THR A 26 -10.82 9.46 17.05
CA THR A 26 -10.25 9.60 15.69
C THR A 26 -8.83 9.07 15.57
N LYS A 27 -8.14 8.89 16.70
CA LYS A 27 -6.78 8.38 16.71
C LYS A 27 -6.75 6.95 17.23
N ILE A 28 -6.00 6.09 16.56
CA ILE A 28 -5.89 4.68 16.96
C ILE A 28 -4.47 4.37 17.39
N LEU A 29 -4.34 3.30 18.20
CA LEU A 29 -3.04 2.80 18.61
C LEU A 29 -2.64 1.69 17.67
N VAL A 30 -1.49 1.83 17.02
CA VAL A 30 -0.97 0.82 16.10
C VAL A 30 0.35 0.28 16.62
N ASN A 31 0.61 -0.99 16.30
CA ASN A 31 1.93 -1.56 16.51
C ASN A 31 2.79 -1.18 15.31
N LYS A 32 3.78 -0.36 15.56
CA LYS A 32 4.62 0.18 14.49
C LYS A 32 5.28 -0.93 13.69
N GLU A 33 5.79 -1.95 14.37
CA GLU A 33 6.50 -3.03 13.67
C GLU A 33 5.57 -3.84 12.77
N GLU A 34 4.37 -4.15 13.24
CA GLU A 34 3.40 -4.88 12.42
C GLU A 34 2.97 -4.08 11.20
N LEU A 35 2.71 -2.80 11.40
CA LEU A 35 2.33 -1.93 10.29
C LEU A 35 3.47 -1.79 9.28
N GLU A 36 4.69 -1.63 9.77
CA GLU A 36 5.85 -1.54 8.89
C GLU A 36 6.06 -2.82 8.09
N GLU A 37 5.83 -3.99 8.70
CA GLU A 37 5.93 -5.26 7.98
C GLU A 37 4.92 -5.34 6.83
N LEU A 38 3.69 -4.92 7.09
CA LEU A 38 2.67 -4.90 6.04
C LEU A 38 3.05 -3.94 4.91
N LEU A 39 3.58 -2.79 5.25
CA LEU A 39 4.02 -1.82 4.26
C LEU A 39 5.22 -2.31 3.47
N VAL A 40 6.15 -3.02 4.12
CA VAL A 40 7.30 -3.61 3.42
C VAL A 40 6.83 -4.67 2.44
N GLU A 41 5.91 -5.53 2.84
CA GLU A 41 5.35 -6.53 1.93
C GLU A 41 4.68 -5.88 0.73
N LEU A 42 3.92 -4.82 0.96
CA LEU A 42 3.28 -4.08 -0.11
C LEU A 42 4.33 -3.50 -1.05
N ARG A 43 5.36 -2.88 -0.50
CA ARG A 43 6.43 -2.30 -1.29
C ARG A 43 7.15 -3.33 -2.15
N LEU A 44 7.36 -4.53 -1.62
CA LEU A 44 8.01 -5.59 -2.37
C LEU A 44 7.14 -6.14 -3.49
N ARG A 45 5.83 -6.03 -3.38
CA ARG A 45 4.92 -6.50 -4.42
C ARG A 45 4.68 -5.49 -5.54
N ILE A 46 4.85 -4.21 -5.24
CA ILE A 46 4.61 -3.14 -6.23
C ILE A 46 5.44 -3.33 -7.51
N PRO A 47 6.74 -3.64 -7.46
CA PRO A 47 7.51 -3.83 -8.69
C PRO A 47 6.96 -4.92 -9.59
N ASP A 48 6.45 -6.01 -9.03
CA ASP A 48 5.88 -7.10 -9.83
C ASP A 48 4.63 -6.65 -10.55
N GLU A 49 3.79 -5.87 -9.90
CA GLU A 49 2.58 -5.35 -10.52
C GLU A 49 2.91 -4.29 -11.59
N ILE A 50 3.90 -3.47 -11.31
CA ILE A 50 4.32 -2.44 -12.27
C ILE A 50 4.86 -3.07 -13.55
N LYS A 51 5.58 -4.17 -13.46
CA LYS A 51 6.11 -4.86 -14.63
C LYS A 51 5.03 -5.26 -15.63
N LYS A 52 3.85 -5.58 -15.14
CA LYS A 52 2.73 -5.94 -16.02
C LYS A 52 2.28 -4.78 -16.90
N TYR A 53 2.40 -3.57 -16.39
CA TYR A 53 1.92 -2.37 -17.08
C TYR A 53 3.03 -1.56 -17.71
N GLN A 54 4.28 -1.95 -17.49
CA GLN A 54 5.43 -1.16 -17.92
C GLN A 54 5.47 -0.94 -19.43
N LYS A 55 5.05 -1.94 -20.20
CA LYS A 55 5.03 -1.82 -21.65
C LYS A 55 4.03 -0.77 -22.13
N ILE A 56 2.95 -0.60 -21.38
CA ILE A 56 1.92 0.39 -21.72
C ILE A 56 2.34 1.76 -21.23
N ILE A 57 2.88 1.83 -20.03
CA ILE A 57 3.22 3.07 -19.37
C ILE A 57 4.47 3.72 -19.98
N SER A 58 5.41 2.91 -20.48
CA SER A 58 6.66 3.45 -20.99
C SER A 58 6.47 4.45 -22.13
N ASN A 59 5.50 4.22 -22.99
CA ASN A 59 5.19 5.16 -24.06
C ASN A 59 4.66 6.48 -23.54
N GLN A 60 3.83 6.41 -22.49
CA GLN A 60 3.28 7.60 -21.87
C GLN A 60 4.35 8.39 -21.11
N ASP A 61 5.25 7.68 -20.45
CA ASP A 61 6.35 8.31 -19.75
C ASP A 61 7.26 9.08 -20.72
N ALA A 62 7.52 8.51 -21.88
CA ALA A 62 8.32 9.19 -22.89
C ALA A 62 7.68 10.48 -23.33
N LEU A 63 6.38 10.48 -23.51
CA LEU A 63 5.66 11.69 -23.91
C LEU A 63 5.67 12.74 -22.81
N LEU A 64 5.54 12.31 -21.58
CA LEU A 64 5.56 13.24 -20.44
C LEU A 64 6.94 13.86 -20.23
N ASN A 65 7.98 13.08 -20.47
CA ASN A 65 9.34 13.57 -20.30
C ASN A 65 9.73 14.57 -21.37
N GLU A 66 9.13 14.50 -22.54
CA GLU A 66 9.39 15.45 -23.60
C GLU A 66 8.69 16.79 -23.39
N ALA A 67 7.67 16.77 -22.58
CA ALA A 67 6.97 18.00 -22.23
C ALA A 67 7.78 18.83 -21.25
#